data_03e2e1604c3370d60d98692a7581bf72
#
_entry.id   03e2e1604c3370d60d98692a7581bf72
#
_cell.length_a   1.000
_cell.length_b   1.000
_cell.length_c   1.000
_cell.angle_alpha   90.00
_cell.angle_beta   90.00
_cell.angle_gamma   90.00
#
_symmetry.space_group_name_H-M   'P 1'
#
loop_
_entity.id
_entity.type
_entity.pdbx_description
1 polymer ?
#
loop_
_entity_poly.entity_id
_entity_poly.type
_entity_poly.pdbx_seq_one_letter_code
_entity_poly.pdbx_strand_id
1 'polypeptide(L)'
;MEELDPKHPECPDAASEQPEEETAIEAAPEPARGRLRWVLELCLPLVVLLLVYLFVFRLMLVSGTSMLPTLHDGELIGIRLLGYTPQQGDVVVIRTEKDGPLGGESIVKRVIAVGGQSVLIDYENDVVYVNGVALEESYLHGSGEDQSYRENALYIVPEGEIFVLGDNRSQSLDSRDPMLGTVPVRRVTGVVCLHIPLKSDT
;
A
#
# COMPACT_ATOMS: atom_id res chain seq x y z
N MET A 1 -49.63 104.68 -18.39
CA MET A 1 -48.98 104.90 -19.70
C MET A 1 -48.31 103.58 -20.03
N GLU A 2 -49.08 102.91 -20.74
CA GLU A 2 -48.99 102.63 -22.16
C GLU A 2 -47.93 101.54 -22.42
N GLU A 3 -48.06 100.61 -23.14
CA GLU A 3 -49.11 100.02 -23.98
C GLU A 3 -48.54 98.77 -24.65
N LEU A 4 -49.47 97.83 -24.84
CA LEU A 4 -49.50 96.95 -25.98
C LEU A 4 -48.56 95.74 -26.09
N ASP A 5 -49.17 94.62 -25.79
CA ASP A 5 -49.29 93.35 -26.57
C ASP A 5 -49.15 93.58 -28.12
N PRO A 6 -48.95 92.64 -28.97
CA PRO A 6 -49.16 91.14 -28.87
C PRO A 6 -48.21 90.34 -29.76
N LYS A 7 -48.14 89.06 -29.64
CA LYS A 7 -48.50 88.08 -30.72
C LYS A 7 -47.88 86.72 -30.48
N HIS A 8 -48.75 85.79 -30.22
CA HIS A 8 -48.66 84.40 -30.72
C HIS A 8 -48.45 84.42 -32.23
N PRO A 9 -47.96 83.40 -32.91
CA PRO A 9 -48.41 82.01 -32.76
C PRO A 9 -47.35 80.92 -33.02
N GLU A 10 -47.87 79.69 -32.84
CA GLU A 10 -47.60 78.49 -33.60
C GLU A 10 -46.61 77.49 -33.04
N CYS A 11 -47.15 76.43 -32.43
CA CYS A 11 -46.68 75.09 -32.66
C CYS A 11 -46.67 74.73 -34.14
N PRO A 12 -45.75 73.98 -34.66
CA PRO A 12 -45.97 72.55 -34.72
C PRO A 12 -44.70 71.72 -34.52
N ASP A 13 -44.79 70.56 -34.15
CA ASP A 13 -44.75 69.27 -34.76
C ASP A 13 -44.14 68.22 -33.83
N ALA A 14 -44.96 67.28 -33.68
CA ALA A 14 -44.64 65.96 -33.20
C ALA A 14 -43.42 65.39 -33.92
N ALA A 15 -42.43 65.06 -33.19
CA ALA A 15 -41.35 64.11 -33.62
C ALA A 15 -41.28 62.98 -32.61
N SER A 16 -42.02 61.97 -32.97
CA SER A 16 -41.78 60.55 -32.71
C SER A 16 -40.68 60.21 -31.74
N GLU A 17 -41.05 59.95 -30.52
CA GLU A 17 -40.25 59.07 -29.63
C GLU A 17 -40.20 57.69 -30.29
N GLN A 18 -39.06 57.35 -30.80
CA GLN A 18 -38.69 55.96 -31.12
C GLN A 18 -38.41 55.26 -29.80
N PRO A 19 -39.01 54.08 -29.52
CA PRO A 19 -38.62 53.30 -28.41
C PRO A 19 -37.17 52.80 -28.66
N GLU A 20 -36.26 53.16 -27.77
CA GLU A 20 -34.95 52.55 -27.70
C GLU A 20 -35.15 51.05 -27.55
N GLU A 21 -34.82 50.35 -28.61
CA GLU A 21 -34.70 48.91 -28.66
C GLU A 21 -33.58 48.52 -27.71
N GLU A 22 -33.98 48.19 -26.48
CA GLU A 22 -33.11 47.59 -25.45
C GLU A 22 -32.62 46.28 -26.01
N THR A 23 -31.47 46.35 -26.71
CA THR A 23 -30.73 45.18 -27.17
C THR A 23 -30.37 44.36 -25.91
N ALA A 24 -31.22 43.36 -25.63
CA ALA A 24 -30.87 42.30 -24.72
C ALA A 24 -29.53 41.72 -25.17
N ILE A 25 -28.47 42.06 -24.46
CA ILE A 25 -27.18 41.44 -24.61
C ILE A 25 -27.38 40.01 -24.11
N GLU A 26 -27.67 39.14 -25.07
CA GLU A 26 -27.72 37.70 -24.87
C GLU A 26 -26.33 37.30 -24.28
N ALA A 27 -26.31 37.04 -23.00
CA ALA A 27 -25.13 36.58 -22.28
C ALA A 27 -24.58 35.34 -23.00
N ALA A 28 -23.47 35.54 -23.71
CA ALA A 28 -22.77 34.48 -24.38
C ALA A 28 -22.54 33.34 -23.39
N PRO A 29 -22.80 32.05 -23.75
CA PRO A 29 -22.63 30.93 -22.85
C PRO A 29 -21.19 30.92 -22.37
N GLU A 30 -20.99 30.93 -21.06
CA GLU A 30 -19.69 30.79 -20.41
C GLU A 30 -18.90 29.67 -21.08
N PRO A 31 -17.67 29.91 -21.50
CA PRO A 31 -16.92 28.94 -22.29
C PRO A 31 -16.75 27.65 -21.50
N ALA A 32 -17.09 26.53 -22.13
CA ALA A 32 -16.96 25.17 -21.59
C ALA A 32 -15.56 24.87 -21.00
N ARG A 33 -14.59 25.72 -21.27
CA ARG A 33 -13.23 25.69 -20.70
C ARG A 33 -13.19 25.84 -19.18
N GLY A 34 -14.12 26.58 -18.56
CA GLY A 34 -14.18 26.71 -17.11
C GLY A 34 -14.61 25.41 -16.41
N ARG A 35 -15.60 24.72 -16.97
CA ARG A 35 -16.08 23.43 -16.42
C ARG A 35 -15.04 22.34 -16.56
N LEU A 36 -14.36 22.26 -17.69
CA LEU A 36 -13.30 21.28 -17.92
C LEU A 36 -12.10 21.51 -16.96
N ARG A 37 -11.74 22.76 -16.76
CA ARG A 37 -10.66 23.13 -15.84
C ARG A 37 -10.97 22.77 -14.39
N TRP A 38 -12.18 23.06 -13.94
CA TRP A 38 -12.65 22.69 -12.60
C TRP A 38 -12.68 21.16 -12.39
N VAL A 39 -13.14 20.42 -13.40
CA VAL A 39 -13.11 18.94 -13.36
C VAL A 39 -11.68 18.42 -13.29
N LEU A 40 -10.77 18.98 -14.08
CA LEU A 40 -9.35 18.61 -14.04
C LEU A 40 -8.73 18.91 -12.68
N GLU A 41 -9.01 20.08 -12.10
CA GLU A 41 -8.49 20.49 -10.79
C GLU A 41 -8.99 19.58 -9.66
N LEU A 42 -10.20 19.01 -9.79
CA LEU A 42 -10.75 18.05 -8.84
C LEU A 42 -10.26 16.62 -9.09
N CYS A 43 -10.21 16.18 -10.36
CA CYS A 43 -9.86 14.81 -10.70
C CYS A 43 -8.36 14.53 -10.61
N LEU A 44 -7.50 15.51 -10.93
CA LEU A 44 -6.06 15.32 -10.92
C LEU A 44 -5.51 14.86 -9.55
N PRO A 45 -5.84 15.51 -8.41
CA PRO A 45 -5.38 15.04 -7.10
C PRO A 45 -5.92 13.66 -6.74
N LEU A 46 -7.16 13.32 -7.15
CA LEU A 46 -7.73 11.99 -6.92
C LEU A 46 -6.98 10.92 -7.74
N VAL A 47 -6.66 11.21 -9.00
CA VAL A 47 -5.87 10.31 -9.84
C VAL A 47 -4.47 10.14 -9.28
N VAL A 48 -3.82 11.22 -8.84
CA VAL A 48 -2.49 11.15 -8.20
C VAL A 48 -2.56 10.31 -6.93
N LEU A 49 -3.56 10.54 -6.08
CA LEU A 49 -3.75 9.74 -4.85
C LEU A 49 -3.96 8.25 -5.17
N LEU A 50 -4.78 7.95 -6.18
CA LEU A 50 -5.00 6.58 -6.64
C LEU A 50 -3.72 5.95 -7.17
N LEU A 51 -2.94 6.68 -7.98
CA LEU A 51 -1.66 6.19 -8.48
C LEU A 51 -0.68 5.92 -7.33
N VAL A 52 -0.55 6.86 -6.38
CA VAL A 52 0.27 6.67 -5.18
C VAL A 52 -0.17 5.42 -4.43
N TYR A 53 -1.47 5.26 -4.21
CA TYR A 53 -2.01 4.06 -3.56
C TYR A 53 -1.64 2.77 -4.31
N LEU A 54 -1.84 2.73 -5.64
CA LEU A 54 -1.55 1.56 -6.46
C LEU A 54 -0.05 1.23 -6.54
N PHE A 55 0.84 2.23 -6.45
CA PHE A 55 2.28 2.02 -6.45
C PHE A 55 2.84 1.68 -5.07
N VAL A 56 2.19 2.12 -4.00
CA VAL A 56 2.66 1.88 -2.63
C VAL A 56 2.12 0.57 -2.06
N PHE A 57 0.90 0.18 -2.45
CA PHE A 57 0.24 -1.00 -1.92
C PHE A 57 -0.08 -2.01 -3.03
N ARG A 58 0.04 -3.28 -2.71
CA ARG A 58 -0.42 -4.39 -3.56
C ARG A 58 -1.21 -5.40 -2.75
N LEU A 59 -2.20 -5.99 -3.39
CA LEU A 59 -2.92 -7.15 -2.86
C LEU A 59 -2.30 -8.41 -3.45
N MET A 60 -2.12 -9.43 -2.61
CA MET A 60 -1.61 -10.74 -3.02
C MET A 60 -2.42 -11.84 -2.32
N LEU A 61 -2.59 -12.96 -2.99
CA LEU A 61 -3.13 -14.18 -2.39
C LEU A 61 -1.99 -14.97 -1.75
N VAL A 62 -2.25 -15.44 -0.53
CA VAL A 62 -1.35 -16.36 0.16
C VAL A 62 -1.49 -17.73 -0.49
N SER A 63 -0.36 -18.38 -0.76
CA SER A 63 -0.33 -19.75 -1.25
C SER A 63 0.54 -20.59 -0.34
N GLY A 64 -0.02 -21.73 0.09
CA GLY A 64 0.65 -22.69 0.94
C GLY A 64 0.38 -22.51 2.43
N THR A 65 0.99 -23.39 3.22
CA THR A 65 0.70 -23.57 4.66
C THR A 65 1.82 -23.10 5.58
N SER A 66 2.90 -22.54 5.01
CA SER A 66 4.12 -22.23 5.79
C SER A 66 3.96 -21.11 6.82
N MET A 67 2.86 -20.33 6.75
CA MET A 67 2.55 -19.23 7.67
C MET A 67 1.36 -19.53 8.58
N LEU A 68 0.89 -20.78 8.60
CA LEU A 68 -0.13 -21.19 9.56
C LEU A 68 0.39 -21.04 11.00
N PRO A 69 -0.46 -20.62 11.92
CA PRO A 69 -1.87 -20.26 11.77
C PRO A 69 -2.10 -18.77 11.42
N THR A 70 -1.03 -17.99 11.30
CA THR A 70 -1.14 -16.53 11.07
C THR A 70 -1.80 -16.21 9.73
N LEU A 71 -1.45 -16.96 8.67
CA LEU A 71 -2.01 -16.79 7.34
C LEU A 71 -2.38 -18.16 6.77
N HIS A 72 -3.59 -18.26 6.20
CA HIS A 72 -4.08 -19.48 5.56
C HIS A 72 -3.98 -19.41 4.04
N ASP A 73 -3.94 -20.57 3.43
CA ASP A 73 -3.97 -20.68 1.97
C ASP A 73 -5.22 -20.02 1.38
N GLY A 74 -5.05 -19.24 0.30
CA GLY A 74 -6.13 -18.52 -0.35
C GLY A 74 -6.53 -17.20 0.32
N GLU A 75 -5.98 -16.83 1.47
CA GLU A 75 -6.27 -15.52 2.08
C GLU A 75 -5.62 -14.36 1.34
N LEU A 76 -6.26 -13.19 1.42
CA LEU A 76 -5.79 -11.98 0.77
C LEU A 76 -4.98 -11.12 1.74
N ILE A 77 -3.77 -10.77 1.34
CA ILE A 77 -2.90 -9.87 2.09
C ILE A 77 -2.63 -8.58 1.31
N GLY A 78 -2.60 -7.46 2.03
CA GLY A 78 -2.12 -6.18 1.53
C GLY A 78 -0.67 -5.97 1.93
N ILE A 79 0.19 -5.68 0.94
CA ILE A 79 1.61 -5.43 1.16
C ILE A 79 1.95 -3.98 0.84
N ARG A 80 2.78 -3.37 1.69
CA ARG A 80 3.40 -2.06 1.45
C ARG A 80 4.76 -2.26 0.80
N LEU A 81 4.95 -1.65 -0.39
CA LEU A 81 6.13 -1.87 -1.23
C LEU A 81 7.26 -0.88 -0.98
N LEU A 82 6.96 0.37 -0.57
CA LEU A 82 7.92 1.46 -0.50
C LEU A 82 8.09 2.00 0.91
N GLY A 83 9.27 2.57 1.16
CA GLY A 83 9.56 3.26 2.43
C GLY A 83 9.58 2.34 3.64
N TYR A 84 10.06 1.11 3.47
CA TYR A 84 10.07 0.11 4.51
C TYR A 84 11.47 -0.48 4.71
N THR A 85 11.85 -0.60 5.97
CA THR A 85 13.03 -1.36 6.40
C THR A 85 12.55 -2.51 7.28
N PRO A 86 12.92 -3.77 6.97
CA PRO A 86 12.49 -4.93 7.75
C PRO A 86 12.88 -4.81 9.23
N GLN A 87 11.94 -5.16 10.09
CA GLN A 87 12.15 -5.22 11.54
C GLN A 87 11.79 -6.60 12.06
N GLN A 88 12.33 -6.96 13.21
CA GLN A 88 11.99 -8.19 13.90
C GLN A 88 10.48 -8.27 14.15
N GLY A 89 9.87 -9.41 13.84
CA GLY A 89 8.44 -9.66 13.97
C GLY A 89 7.60 -9.38 12.73
N ASP A 90 8.12 -8.62 11.76
CA ASP A 90 7.40 -8.29 10.53
C ASP A 90 7.15 -9.52 9.66
N VAL A 91 5.97 -9.59 9.06
CA VAL A 91 5.68 -10.56 8.01
C VAL A 91 5.98 -9.92 6.66
N VAL A 92 6.89 -10.52 5.91
CA VAL A 92 7.41 -9.95 4.66
C VAL A 92 7.17 -10.88 3.48
N VAL A 93 7.02 -10.28 2.30
CA VAL A 93 7.01 -10.99 1.02
C VAL A 93 8.40 -10.89 0.42
N ILE A 94 9.00 -12.04 0.13
CA ILE A 94 10.36 -12.18 -0.38
C ILE A 94 10.30 -12.77 -1.78
N ARG A 95 11.03 -12.17 -2.70
CA ARG A 95 11.24 -12.76 -4.02
C ARG A 95 12.46 -13.68 -3.98
N THR A 96 12.24 -14.96 -4.29
CA THR A 96 13.33 -15.92 -4.35
C THR A 96 14.19 -15.76 -5.63
N GLU A 97 15.32 -16.43 -5.70
CA GLU A 97 16.19 -16.40 -6.89
C GLU A 97 15.55 -17.17 -8.04
N LYS A 98 15.67 -16.62 -9.26
CA LYS A 98 15.12 -17.27 -10.45
C LYS A 98 15.79 -18.60 -10.75
N ASP A 99 17.07 -18.66 -10.48
CA ASP A 99 17.91 -19.85 -10.73
C ASP A 99 18.02 -20.74 -9.47
N GLY A 100 17.31 -20.35 -8.40
CA GLY A 100 17.23 -21.09 -7.15
C GLY A 100 16.13 -22.15 -7.16
N PRO A 101 16.05 -22.93 -6.09
CA PRO A 101 15.11 -24.07 -5.97
C PRO A 101 13.63 -23.68 -6.03
N LEU A 102 13.32 -22.41 -5.76
CA LEU A 102 11.96 -21.85 -5.78
C LEU A 102 11.68 -21.05 -7.08
N GLY A 103 12.56 -21.09 -8.08
CA GLY A 103 12.30 -20.58 -9.41
C GLY A 103 11.92 -19.09 -9.53
N GLY A 104 12.25 -18.27 -8.54
CA GLY A 104 11.87 -16.85 -8.53
C GLY A 104 10.47 -16.58 -7.99
N GLU A 105 9.86 -17.54 -7.33
CA GLU A 105 8.55 -17.38 -6.68
C GLU A 105 8.63 -16.40 -5.51
N SER A 106 7.47 -15.82 -5.18
CA SER A 106 7.33 -14.98 -3.99
C SER A 106 6.87 -15.84 -2.83
N ILE A 107 7.58 -15.77 -1.71
CA ILE A 107 7.24 -16.47 -0.46
C ILE A 107 6.94 -15.47 0.64
N VAL A 108 6.10 -15.86 1.57
CA VAL A 108 5.76 -15.07 2.76
C VAL A 108 6.44 -15.69 3.95
N LYS A 109 7.17 -14.90 4.74
CA LYS A 109 7.89 -15.35 5.94
C LYS A 109 7.89 -14.27 7.01
N ARG A 110 8.18 -14.65 8.25
CA ARG A 110 8.38 -13.72 9.37
C ARG A 110 9.84 -13.41 9.57
N VAL A 111 10.16 -12.14 9.74
CA VAL A 111 11.50 -11.66 10.10
C VAL A 111 11.77 -12.00 11.57
N ILE A 112 12.78 -12.80 11.80
CA ILE A 112 13.23 -13.20 13.15
C ILE A 112 14.38 -12.32 13.61
N ALA A 113 15.31 -12.03 12.69
CA ALA A 113 16.45 -11.17 12.99
C ALA A 113 16.87 -10.37 11.75
N VAL A 114 17.53 -9.25 12.00
CA VAL A 114 18.09 -8.36 10.98
C VAL A 114 19.61 -8.33 11.05
N GLY A 115 20.25 -7.72 10.06
CA GLY A 115 21.71 -7.64 9.95
C GLY A 115 22.43 -7.26 11.26
N GLY A 116 23.53 -7.92 11.53
CA GLY A 116 24.33 -7.76 12.76
C GLY A 116 23.84 -8.57 13.96
N GLN A 117 22.68 -9.23 13.89
CA GLN A 117 22.15 -10.06 14.97
C GLN A 117 22.56 -11.53 14.82
N SER A 118 22.57 -12.24 15.97
CA SER A 118 22.73 -13.68 16.00
C SER A 118 21.39 -14.37 16.31
N VAL A 119 21.15 -15.51 15.68
CA VAL A 119 19.99 -16.36 15.93
C VAL A 119 20.48 -17.74 16.36
N LEU A 120 20.11 -18.15 17.56
CA LEU A 120 20.31 -19.52 18.02
C LEU A 120 18.95 -20.23 18.04
N ILE A 121 18.86 -21.35 17.35
CA ILE A 121 17.68 -22.22 17.39
C ILE A 121 18.01 -23.41 18.28
N ASP A 122 17.33 -23.48 19.38
CA ASP A 122 17.38 -24.58 20.31
C ASP A 122 16.24 -25.54 20.01
N TYR A 123 16.54 -26.58 19.25
CA TYR A 123 15.56 -27.59 18.84
C TYR A 123 15.19 -28.53 19.98
N GLU A 124 16.03 -28.62 21.00
CA GLU A 124 15.79 -29.46 22.15
C GLU A 124 14.70 -28.89 23.06
N ASN A 125 14.73 -27.55 23.22
CA ASN A 125 13.77 -26.84 24.06
C ASN A 125 12.69 -26.10 23.24
N ASP A 126 12.73 -26.17 21.91
CA ASP A 126 11.83 -25.48 20.98
C ASP A 126 11.80 -23.95 21.18
N VAL A 127 12.98 -23.34 21.35
CA VAL A 127 13.15 -21.90 21.61
C VAL A 127 14.08 -21.28 20.61
N VAL A 128 13.70 -20.11 20.10
CA VAL A 128 14.57 -19.27 19.27
C VAL A 128 15.10 -18.12 20.11
N TYR A 129 16.41 -17.93 20.08
CA TYR A 129 17.07 -16.81 20.75
C TYR A 129 17.62 -15.84 19.70
N VAL A 130 17.42 -14.55 19.94
CA VAL A 130 18.04 -13.47 19.14
C VAL A 130 18.96 -12.69 20.05
N ASN A 131 20.26 -12.61 19.70
CA ASN A 131 21.29 -12.01 20.52
C ASN A 131 21.31 -12.55 21.98
N GLY A 132 21.00 -13.85 22.14
CA GLY A 132 20.98 -14.52 23.44
C GLY A 132 19.71 -14.26 24.26
N VAL A 133 18.74 -13.53 23.74
CA VAL A 133 17.43 -13.29 24.38
C VAL A 133 16.40 -14.20 23.72
N ALA A 134 15.66 -14.96 24.53
CA ALA A 134 14.58 -15.82 24.05
C ALA A 134 13.50 -14.95 23.36
N LEU A 135 13.11 -15.33 22.15
CA LEU A 135 12.08 -14.67 21.39
C LEU A 135 10.71 -15.09 21.91
N GLU A 136 9.84 -14.11 22.17
CA GLU A 136 8.45 -14.37 22.50
C GLU A 136 7.65 -14.62 21.20
N GLU A 137 7.18 -15.84 21.01
CA GLU A 137 6.57 -16.28 19.76
C GLU A 137 5.08 -16.60 19.93
N SER A 138 4.32 -15.62 20.39
CA SER A 138 2.88 -15.73 20.65
C SER A 138 2.03 -16.06 19.41
N TYR A 139 2.61 -15.94 18.22
CA TYR A 139 1.99 -16.28 16.93
C TYR A 139 2.06 -17.77 16.60
N LEU A 140 2.85 -18.56 17.33
CA LEU A 140 2.89 -20.00 17.18
C LEU A 140 1.73 -20.64 17.97
N HIS A 141 1.03 -21.58 17.36
CA HIS A 141 0.05 -22.41 18.05
C HIS A 141 0.63 -23.79 18.34
N GLY A 142 0.78 -24.09 19.62
CA GLY A 142 1.36 -25.34 20.08
C GLY A 142 2.90 -25.29 20.14
N SER A 143 3.51 -26.35 20.64
CA SER A 143 4.94 -26.59 20.48
C SER A 143 5.22 -26.62 19.00
N GLY A 144 6.21 -25.84 18.54
CA GLY A 144 6.77 -26.04 17.22
C GLY A 144 6.95 -27.55 17.06
N GLU A 145 6.51 -28.14 15.93
CA GLU A 145 6.52 -29.59 15.81
C GLU A 145 7.87 -30.14 16.24
N ASP A 146 7.85 -31.21 17.01
CA ASP A 146 9.03 -31.86 17.55
C ASP A 146 10.12 -32.04 16.50
N GLN A 147 11.07 -31.10 16.49
CA GLN A 147 12.25 -31.12 15.67
C GLN A 147 13.49 -31.49 16.50
N SER A 148 13.26 -32.10 17.66
CA SER A 148 14.30 -32.54 18.61
C SER A 148 15.35 -33.46 17.99
N TYR A 149 15.08 -34.02 16.80
CA TYR A 149 16.10 -34.76 16.00
C TYR A 149 17.14 -33.88 15.32
N ARG A 150 16.97 -32.54 15.32
CA ARG A 150 17.94 -31.60 14.77
C ARG A 150 18.88 -31.13 15.88
N GLU A 151 20.13 -30.90 15.51
CA GLU A 151 21.10 -30.27 16.40
C GLU A 151 20.86 -28.76 16.48
N ASN A 152 21.10 -28.18 17.66
CA ASN A 152 21.02 -26.75 17.88
C ASN A 152 21.91 -26.00 16.87
N ALA A 153 21.42 -24.90 16.30
CA ALA A 153 22.09 -24.19 15.23
C ALA A 153 22.21 -22.70 15.54
N LEU A 154 23.42 -22.18 15.36
CA LEU A 154 23.73 -20.74 15.49
C LEU A 154 23.93 -20.14 14.11
N TYR A 155 23.20 -19.05 13.85
CA TYR A 155 23.29 -18.26 12.63
C TYR A 155 23.73 -16.83 12.97
N ILE A 156 24.62 -16.27 12.18
CA ILE A 156 24.98 -14.85 12.23
C ILE A 156 24.38 -14.19 10.99
N VAL A 157 23.57 -13.18 11.19
CA VAL A 157 22.90 -12.47 10.09
C VAL A 157 23.83 -11.39 9.55
N PRO A 158 24.27 -11.48 8.28
CA PRO A 158 25.11 -10.45 7.67
C PRO A 158 24.41 -9.10 7.59
N GLU A 159 25.17 -8.01 7.59
CA GLU A 159 24.64 -6.67 7.36
C GLU A 159 23.91 -6.58 6.02
N GLY A 160 22.72 -5.95 6.03
CA GLY A 160 21.87 -5.85 4.85
C GLY A 160 21.08 -7.11 4.50
N GLU A 161 21.09 -8.11 5.38
CA GLU A 161 20.31 -9.33 5.25
C GLU A 161 19.36 -9.51 6.44
N ILE A 162 18.41 -10.42 6.29
CA ILE A 162 17.45 -10.81 7.32
C ILE A 162 17.43 -12.32 7.45
N PHE A 163 17.13 -12.80 8.66
CA PHE A 163 16.84 -14.19 8.94
C PHE A 163 15.34 -14.34 9.11
N VAL A 164 14.73 -15.26 8.36
CA VAL A 164 13.29 -15.39 8.30
C VAL A 164 12.86 -16.83 8.59
N LEU A 165 11.74 -16.98 9.30
CA LEU A 165 11.11 -18.27 9.54
C LEU A 165 9.65 -18.27 9.08
N GLY A 166 9.13 -19.45 8.77
CA GLY A 166 7.70 -19.64 8.67
C GLY A 166 7.07 -19.80 10.05
N ASP A 167 5.83 -19.37 10.21
CA ASP A 167 5.10 -19.58 11.46
C ASP A 167 4.74 -21.07 11.63
N ASN A 168 4.57 -21.79 10.53
CA ASN A 168 4.51 -23.27 10.54
C ASN A 168 5.92 -23.85 10.43
N ARG A 169 6.57 -24.02 11.55
CA ARG A 169 7.98 -24.41 11.69
C ARG A 169 8.34 -25.71 11.00
N SER A 170 7.44 -26.69 10.98
CA SER A 170 7.66 -28.01 10.41
C SER A 170 7.45 -28.04 8.90
N GLN A 171 6.61 -27.15 8.37
CA GLN A 171 6.25 -27.12 6.95
C GLN A 171 6.71 -25.83 6.26
N SER A 172 7.89 -25.35 6.62
CA SER A 172 8.43 -24.12 6.05
C SER A 172 9.83 -24.33 5.50
N LEU A 173 10.00 -24.00 4.23
CA LEU A 173 11.31 -23.72 3.64
C LEU A 173 11.65 -22.27 3.97
N ASP A 174 12.65 -22.07 4.83
CA ASP A 174 13.04 -20.78 5.37
C ASP A 174 14.55 -20.69 5.63
N SER A 175 15.02 -19.69 6.38
CA SER A 175 16.46 -19.45 6.58
C SER A 175 17.21 -20.57 7.30
N ARG A 176 16.53 -21.53 7.87
CA ARG A 176 17.14 -22.76 8.42
C ARG A 176 17.65 -23.72 7.34
N ASP A 177 17.04 -23.62 6.16
CA ASP A 177 17.42 -24.43 5.03
C ASP A 177 18.55 -23.73 4.26
N PRO A 178 19.71 -24.40 4.03
CA PRO A 178 20.82 -23.85 3.26
C PRO A 178 20.43 -23.40 1.84
N MET A 179 19.32 -23.91 1.28
CA MET A 179 18.81 -23.53 -0.03
C MET A 179 18.26 -22.10 -0.05
N LEU A 180 17.78 -21.58 1.07
CA LEU A 180 17.34 -20.18 1.21
C LEU A 180 18.36 -19.35 1.96
N GLY A 181 18.84 -19.82 3.13
CA GLY A 181 19.75 -19.10 4.01
C GLY A 181 19.22 -17.74 4.45
N THR A 182 20.12 -16.83 4.81
CA THR A 182 19.80 -15.43 5.06
C THR A 182 19.40 -14.73 3.77
N VAL A 183 18.47 -13.78 3.87
CA VAL A 183 17.86 -13.14 2.69
C VAL A 183 18.28 -11.68 2.60
N PRO A 184 18.92 -11.24 1.51
CA PRO A 184 19.22 -9.84 1.30
C PRO A 184 17.96 -8.96 1.32
N VAL A 185 18.00 -7.85 2.05
CA VAL A 185 16.86 -6.91 2.19
C VAL A 185 16.31 -6.45 0.83
N ARG A 186 17.16 -6.32 -0.19
CA ARG A 186 16.75 -5.96 -1.56
C ARG A 186 15.79 -6.97 -2.21
N ARG A 187 15.70 -8.21 -1.69
CA ARG A 187 14.74 -9.22 -2.15
C ARG A 187 13.39 -9.12 -1.44
N VAL A 188 13.29 -8.32 -0.41
CA VAL A 188 12.02 -8.04 0.25
C VAL A 188 11.18 -7.17 -0.67
N THR A 189 10.10 -7.73 -1.17
CA THR A 189 9.16 -7.01 -2.04
C THR A 189 8.32 -6.03 -1.25
N GLY A 190 7.95 -6.36 -0.02
CA GLY A 190 7.18 -5.49 0.87
C GLY A 190 6.82 -6.18 2.18
N VAL A 191 6.24 -5.40 3.09
CA VAL A 191 5.73 -5.86 4.38
C VAL A 191 4.22 -6.04 4.32
N VAL A 192 3.73 -7.10 4.93
CA VAL A 192 2.29 -7.33 5.11
C VAL A 192 1.76 -6.32 6.12
N CYS A 193 0.84 -5.48 5.68
CA CYS A 193 0.21 -4.44 6.51
C CYS A 193 -1.30 -4.63 6.67
N LEU A 194 -1.90 -5.53 5.90
CA LEU A 194 -3.32 -5.85 5.95
C LEU A 194 -3.50 -7.35 5.71
N HIS A 195 -4.33 -7.97 6.52
CA HIS A 195 -4.76 -9.35 6.37
C HIS A 195 -6.27 -9.38 6.26
N ILE A 196 -6.79 -9.97 5.21
CA ILE A 196 -8.23 -10.15 4.97
C ILE A 196 -8.49 -11.64 4.94
N PRO A 197 -9.03 -12.21 6.03
CA PRO A 197 -9.40 -13.62 6.05
C PRO A 197 -10.57 -13.82 5.08
N LEU A 198 -10.31 -14.54 4.02
CA LEU A 198 -11.39 -15.01 3.15
C LEU A 198 -11.99 -16.23 3.84
N LYS A 199 -13.28 -16.18 4.17
CA LYS A 199 -14.00 -17.32 4.69
C LYS A 199 -13.79 -18.50 3.75
N SER A 200 -13.04 -19.50 4.18
CA SER A 200 -13.11 -20.81 3.54
C SER A 200 -14.49 -21.38 3.88
N ASP A 201 -15.37 -21.44 2.90
CA ASP A 201 -16.57 -22.25 3.01
C ASP A 201 -16.10 -23.70 3.16
N THR A 202 -16.18 -24.19 4.40
CA THR A 202 -16.06 -25.62 4.73
C THR A 202 -17.36 -26.31 4.41
#